data_cb60fe3c4dfd50426286817d54b4c2ff
#
_entry.id   cb60fe3c4dfd50426286817d54b4c2ff
#
_cell.length_a   1.000
_cell.length_b   1.000
_cell.length_c   1.000
_cell.angle_alpha   90.00
_cell.angle_beta   90.00
_cell.angle_gamma   90.00
#
_symmetry.space_group_name_H-M   'P 1'
#
loop_
_entity.id
_entity.type
_entity.pdbx_description
1 polymer ?
#
loop_
_entity_poly.entity_id
_entity_poly.type
_entity_poly.pdbx_seq_one_letter_code
_entity_poly.pdbx_strand_id
1 'polypeptide(L)'
;MDTIVSKDELTFKDIEEAIYSYHCKQAVKETQEILKAIDDMLMARRDRSRYRHKGLRGDHITCIYGDVPYERVIYETKDEEGHKRYTYLLNEVLKMDMIGSMSMSAVEAIVDGTTKLSFRNASKELGRTSKLNISHQTAWNVTQKFGEKLEAEEAALVRDYDRDAIEGGREVPVLFEEADGIYIHLQGKDRPKGRKGREIKASTAYEGWNKNGELVGKVMSVGFED
;
A
#
# COMPACT_ATOMS: atom_id res chain seq x y z
N MET A 1 12.14 29.49 6.68
CA MET A 1 11.80 30.41 7.77
C MET A 1 11.42 31.80 7.29
N ASP A 2 11.90 32.21 6.15
CA ASP A 2 11.70 33.60 5.64
C ASP A 2 10.24 33.98 5.28
N THR A 3 9.38 32.98 5.07
CA THR A 3 7.97 33.23 4.69
C THR A 3 7.06 33.58 5.88
N ILE A 4 7.49 33.28 7.09
CA ILE A 4 6.68 33.52 8.32
C ILE A 4 6.77 34.97 8.75
N VAL A 5 7.88 35.65 8.49
CA VAL A 5 8.20 36.99 9.01
C VAL A 5 7.48 38.12 8.25
N SER A 6 6.83 37.82 7.13
CA SER A 6 6.21 38.83 6.27
C SER A 6 4.68 39.02 6.45
N LYS A 7 4.06 38.35 7.41
CA LYS A 7 2.61 38.52 7.71
C LYS A 7 2.42 39.57 8.81
N ASP A 8 1.54 40.52 8.59
CA ASP A 8 1.19 41.56 9.55
C ASP A 8 0.50 41.03 10.82
N GLU A 9 -0.10 39.82 10.75
CA GLU A 9 -0.63 39.07 11.88
C GLU A 9 -0.20 37.61 11.81
N LEU A 10 0.70 37.21 12.69
CA LEU A 10 1.17 35.83 12.84
C LEU A 10 0.31 35.10 13.87
N THR A 11 -0.30 33.96 13.48
CA THR A 11 -1.04 33.09 14.39
C THR A 11 -0.22 31.88 14.79
N PHE A 12 -0.57 31.25 15.93
CA PHE A 12 0.08 30.00 16.34
C PHE A 12 -0.12 28.89 15.29
N LYS A 13 -1.26 28.85 14.62
CA LYS A 13 -1.52 27.94 13.49
C LYS A 13 -0.52 28.10 12.35
N ASP A 14 -0.14 29.33 12.00
CA ASP A 14 0.90 29.58 10.98
C ASP A 14 2.25 28.99 11.40
N ILE A 15 2.57 29.01 12.69
CA ILE A 15 3.79 28.42 13.24
C ILE A 15 3.74 26.88 13.12
N GLU A 16 2.63 26.26 13.53
CA GLU A 16 2.42 24.81 13.40
C GLU A 16 2.54 24.32 11.94
N GLU A 17 1.86 25.00 11.02
CA GLU A 17 1.90 24.68 9.59
C GLU A 17 3.31 24.82 9.00
N ALA A 18 4.04 25.84 9.42
CA ALA A 18 5.42 26.05 8.96
C ALA A 18 6.38 24.98 9.50
N ILE A 19 6.28 24.63 10.78
CA ILE A 19 7.06 23.56 11.40
C ILE A 19 6.75 22.22 10.72
N TYR A 20 5.49 21.87 10.58
CA TYR A 20 5.06 20.66 9.88
C TYR A 20 5.60 20.59 8.46
N SER A 21 5.44 21.66 7.67
CA SER A 21 5.94 21.74 6.31
C SER A 21 7.47 21.65 6.21
N TYR A 22 8.17 22.24 7.16
CA TYR A 22 9.63 22.12 7.25
C TYR A 22 10.06 20.67 7.49
N HIS A 23 9.47 19.99 8.47
CA HIS A 23 9.83 18.60 8.78
C HIS A 23 9.44 17.62 7.67
N CYS A 24 8.32 17.83 6.99
CA CYS A 24 7.98 17.04 5.81
C CYS A 24 9.05 17.19 4.70
N LYS A 25 9.53 18.40 4.44
CA LYS A 25 10.62 18.63 3.47
C LYS A 25 11.93 17.99 3.91
N GLN A 26 12.24 17.97 5.22
CA GLN A 26 13.42 17.27 5.73
C GLN A 26 13.27 15.76 5.56
N ALA A 27 12.10 15.18 5.88
CA ALA A 27 11.83 13.76 5.67
C ALA A 27 12.02 13.33 4.22
N VAL A 28 11.59 14.16 3.24
CA VAL A 28 11.84 13.91 1.82
C VAL A 28 13.35 13.83 1.54
N LYS A 29 14.13 14.81 2.00
CA LYS A 29 15.59 14.85 1.78
C LYS A 29 16.30 13.66 2.42
N GLU A 30 15.98 13.37 3.69
CA GLU A 30 16.56 12.25 4.42
C GLU A 30 16.25 10.91 3.72
N THR A 31 15.01 10.75 3.22
CA THR A 31 14.64 9.55 2.45
C THR A 31 15.47 9.43 1.18
N GLN A 32 15.67 10.52 0.43
CA GLN A 32 16.52 10.53 -0.76
C GLN A 32 17.97 10.14 -0.44
N GLU A 33 18.53 10.71 0.64
CA GLU A 33 19.89 10.42 1.08
C GLU A 33 20.06 8.96 1.50
N ILE A 34 19.08 8.41 2.23
CA ILE A 34 19.06 7.00 2.65
C ILE A 34 18.97 6.07 1.44
N LEU A 35 18.04 6.31 0.51
CA LEU A 35 17.90 5.52 -0.70
C LEU A 35 19.19 5.52 -1.52
N LYS A 36 19.80 6.71 -1.68
CA LYS A 36 21.07 6.85 -2.38
C LYS A 36 22.19 6.08 -1.68
N ALA A 37 22.33 6.21 -0.37
CA ALA A 37 23.36 5.51 0.42
C ALA A 37 23.24 3.99 0.30
N ILE A 38 22.00 3.47 0.35
CA ILE A 38 21.73 2.03 0.16
C ILE A 38 22.12 1.59 -1.25
N ASP A 39 21.73 2.34 -2.28
CA ASP A 39 22.03 2.01 -3.69
C ASP A 39 23.55 2.06 -3.97
N ASP A 40 24.26 3.06 -3.45
CA ASP A 40 25.73 3.15 -3.52
C ASP A 40 26.40 1.95 -2.83
N MET A 41 25.90 1.51 -1.67
CA MET A 41 26.39 0.34 -0.95
C MET A 41 26.14 -0.94 -1.78
N LEU A 42 24.96 -1.11 -2.35
CA LEU A 42 24.61 -2.23 -3.21
C LEU A 42 25.50 -2.25 -4.46
N MET A 43 25.74 -1.10 -5.07
CA MET A 43 26.63 -0.96 -6.21
C MET A 43 28.06 -1.39 -5.88
N ALA A 44 28.57 -1.05 -4.69
CA ALA A 44 29.91 -1.43 -4.25
C ALA A 44 30.03 -2.96 -3.99
N ARG A 45 29.01 -3.58 -3.40
CA ARG A 45 29.01 -4.99 -2.96
C ARG A 45 28.49 -5.99 -4.01
N ARG A 46 27.93 -5.50 -5.13
CA ARG A 46 27.31 -6.38 -6.13
C ARG A 46 28.28 -7.38 -6.72
N ASP A 47 27.81 -8.52 -7.15
CA ASP A 47 28.53 -9.42 -8.04
C ASP A 47 28.64 -8.78 -9.44
N ARG A 48 29.86 -8.34 -9.80
CA ARG A 48 30.12 -7.68 -11.07
C ARG A 48 30.02 -8.62 -12.28
N SER A 49 30.12 -9.92 -12.07
CA SER A 49 29.95 -10.91 -13.13
C SER A 49 28.48 -11.07 -13.52
N ARG A 50 27.57 -10.95 -12.53
CA ARG A 50 26.14 -11.11 -12.69
C ARG A 50 25.42 -9.77 -13.02
N TYR A 51 25.81 -8.69 -12.36
CA TYR A 51 25.12 -7.38 -12.44
C TYR A 51 26.01 -6.32 -13.10
N ARG A 52 25.80 -6.08 -14.40
CA ARG A 52 26.50 -5.07 -15.16
C ARG A 52 25.80 -3.72 -15.02
N HIS A 53 26.51 -2.71 -14.51
CA HIS A 53 26.01 -1.34 -14.41
C HIS A 53 25.64 -0.74 -15.78
N LYS A 54 24.47 -0.10 -15.88
CA LYS A 54 23.93 0.51 -17.12
C LYS A 54 23.58 1.99 -16.99
N GLY A 55 23.82 2.58 -15.85
CA GLY A 55 23.54 4.00 -15.58
C GLY A 55 22.54 4.19 -14.45
N LEU A 56 22.10 5.42 -14.28
CA LEU A 56 21.10 5.84 -13.32
C LEU A 56 19.73 6.03 -14.00
N ARG A 57 18.67 5.79 -13.26
CA ARG A 57 17.31 6.08 -13.68
C ARG A 57 16.55 6.79 -12.58
N GLY A 58 16.01 7.97 -12.91
CA GLY A 58 15.13 8.71 -12.02
C GLY A 58 13.78 8.05 -11.85
N ASP A 59 13.26 8.12 -10.64
CA ASP A 59 11.92 7.69 -10.25
C ASP A 59 11.41 8.55 -9.09
N HIS A 60 10.18 8.30 -8.60
CA HIS A 60 9.64 8.99 -7.44
C HIS A 60 8.75 8.06 -6.61
N ILE A 61 8.65 8.34 -5.32
CA ILE A 61 7.74 7.66 -4.39
C ILE A 61 6.87 8.72 -3.74
N THR A 62 5.55 8.58 -3.86
CA THR A 62 4.59 9.42 -3.13
C THR A 62 4.38 8.85 -1.73
N CYS A 63 4.88 9.58 -0.73
CA CYS A 63 4.77 9.25 0.69
C CYS A 63 3.76 10.15 1.41
N ILE A 64 3.38 9.81 2.63
CA ILE A 64 2.47 10.62 3.46
C ILE A 64 3.03 12.02 3.78
N TYR A 65 4.35 12.21 3.71
CA TYR A 65 5.06 13.48 3.93
C TYR A 65 5.44 14.20 2.65
N GLY A 66 5.09 13.68 1.47
CA GLY A 66 5.30 14.30 0.15
C GLY A 66 5.94 13.37 -0.87
N ASP A 67 6.19 13.92 -2.04
CA ASP A 67 6.86 13.20 -3.13
C ASP A 67 8.37 13.17 -2.92
N VAL A 68 8.96 11.99 -3.02
CA VAL A 68 10.38 11.70 -2.89
C VAL A 68 10.94 11.35 -4.27
N PRO A 69 11.47 12.31 -5.04
CA PRO A 69 12.20 12.00 -6.27
C PRO A 69 13.54 11.38 -5.90
N TYR A 70 13.93 10.30 -6.57
CA TYR A 70 15.21 9.63 -6.34
C TYR A 70 15.77 9.05 -7.64
N GLU A 71 17.05 8.74 -7.62
CA GLU A 71 17.70 8.00 -8.70
C GLU A 71 18.16 6.64 -8.19
N ARG A 72 18.14 5.64 -9.04
CA ARG A 72 18.60 4.28 -8.74
C ARG A 72 19.40 3.71 -9.89
N VAL A 73 20.35 2.83 -9.58
CA VAL A 73 21.17 2.15 -10.57
C VAL A 73 20.39 1.07 -11.27
N ILE A 74 20.42 1.09 -12.61
CA ILE A 74 19.91 0.00 -13.44
C ILE A 74 21.03 -0.97 -13.76
N TYR A 75 20.77 -2.27 -13.62
CA TYR A 75 21.68 -3.34 -13.91
C TYR A 75 21.16 -4.23 -15.03
N GLU A 76 22.07 -4.61 -15.95
CA GLU A 76 21.83 -5.71 -16.89
C GLU A 76 22.26 -7.01 -16.22
N THR A 77 21.38 -7.99 -16.21
CA THR A 77 21.62 -9.37 -15.75
C THR A 77 21.08 -10.35 -16.80
N LYS A 78 21.24 -11.65 -16.56
CA LYS A 78 20.64 -12.69 -17.39
C LYS A 78 19.64 -13.49 -16.57
N ASP A 79 18.54 -13.90 -17.21
CA ASP A 79 17.61 -14.87 -16.63
C ASP A 79 18.18 -16.30 -16.69
N GLU A 80 17.39 -17.28 -16.23
CA GLU A 80 17.77 -18.70 -16.21
C GLU A 80 17.98 -19.27 -17.63
N GLU A 81 17.33 -18.67 -18.63
CA GLU A 81 17.43 -19.05 -20.04
C GLU A 81 18.59 -18.32 -20.76
N GLY A 82 19.29 -17.41 -20.08
CA GLY A 82 20.41 -16.63 -20.62
C GLY A 82 20.03 -15.35 -21.36
N HIS A 83 18.74 -14.99 -21.39
CA HIS A 83 18.28 -13.75 -22.01
C HIS A 83 18.62 -12.54 -21.13
N LYS A 84 18.86 -11.40 -21.78
CA LYS A 84 19.14 -10.14 -21.07
C LYS A 84 17.91 -9.63 -20.34
N ARG A 85 18.07 -9.34 -19.05
CA ARG A 85 17.08 -8.71 -18.21
C ARG A 85 17.65 -7.47 -17.53
N TYR A 86 16.81 -6.50 -17.25
CA TYR A 86 17.18 -5.31 -16.48
C TYR A 86 16.51 -5.37 -15.11
N THR A 87 17.26 -5.00 -14.08
CA THR A 87 16.78 -5.01 -12.70
C THR A 87 17.36 -3.84 -11.90
N TYR A 88 16.75 -3.59 -10.74
CA TYR A 88 17.16 -2.58 -9.76
C TYR A 88 17.40 -3.28 -8.42
N LEU A 89 18.65 -3.42 -7.99
CA LEU A 89 18.98 -4.08 -6.72
C LEU A 89 18.33 -3.37 -5.52
N LEU A 90 18.22 -2.04 -5.56
CA LEU A 90 17.55 -1.26 -4.54
C LEU A 90 16.12 -1.75 -4.29
N ASN A 91 15.35 -1.99 -5.36
CA ASN A 91 13.97 -2.46 -5.25
C ASN A 91 13.88 -3.89 -4.69
N GLU A 92 14.80 -4.76 -5.09
CA GLU A 92 14.83 -6.16 -4.65
C GLU A 92 15.13 -6.25 -3.15
N VAL A 93 16.13 -5.50 -2.67
CA VAL A 93 16.57 -5.51 -1.27
C VAL A 93 15.54 -4.87 -0.33
N LEU A 94 14.98 -3.74 -0.72
CA LEU A 94 13.98 -3.04 0.08
C LEU A 94 12.59 -3.67 -0.02
N LYS A 95 12.41 -4.69 -0.91
CA LYS A 95 11.09 -5.28 -1.21
C LYS A 95 10.06 -4.16 -1.39
N MET A 96 10.39 -3.18 -2.25
CA MET A 96 9.58 -1.98 -2.43
C MET A 96 8.19 -2.37 -2.92
N ASP A 97 7.32 -2.70 -1.96
CA ASP A 97 5.93 -2.97 -2.19
C ASP A 97 5.21 -1.62 -2.34
N MET A 98 4.76 -1.34 -3.55
CA MET A 98 4.13 -0.08 -3.90
C MET A 98 2.93 -0.33 -4.81
N ILE A 99 1.94 0.54 -4.72
CA ILE A 99 0.85 0.59 -5.69
C ILE A 99 1.07 1.78 -6.61
N GLY A 100 1.55 1.50 -7.82
CA GLY A 100 2.08 2.52 -8.70
C GLY A 100 3.34 3.15 -8.13
N SER A 101 3.35 4.47 -7.91
CA SER A 101 4.43 5.20 -7.24
C SER A 101 4.18 5.48 -5.75
N MET A 102 3.12 4.90 -5.15
CA MET A 102 2.76 5.19 -3.76
C MET A 102 3.39 4.21 -2.79
N SER A 103 3.95 4.72 -1.70
CA SER A 103 4.41 3.91 -0.57
C SER A 103 3.23 3.20 0.10
N MET A 104 3.47 2.05 0.75
CA MET A 104 2.39 1.33 1.44
C MET A 104 1.73 2.19 2.52
N SER A 105 2.46 3.01 3.27
CA SER A 105 1.86 3.93 4.25
C SER A 105 0.92 4.97 3.59
N ALA A 106 1.23 5.41 2.36
CA ALA A 106 0.31 6.27 1.60
C ALA A 106 -0.92 5.49 1.13
N VAL A 107 -0.74 4.24 0.67
CA VAL A 107 -1.84 3.35 0.27
C VAL A 107 -2.77 3.07 1.46
N GLU A 108 -2.22 2.70 2.62
CA GLU A 108 -2.97 2.46 3.85
C GLU A 108 -3.80 3.68 4.25
N ALA A 109 -3.20 4.88 4.24
CA ALA A 109 -3.93 6.11 4.55
C ALA A 109 -5.07 6.39 3.55
N ILE A 110 -4.86 6.12 2.26
CA ILE A 110 -5.88 6.27 1.22
C ILE A 110 -7.01 5.28 1.43
N VAL A 111 -6.70 4.01 1.63
CA VAL A 111 -7.69 2.94 1.81
C VAL A 111 -8.50 3.17 3.09
N ASP A 112 -7.85 3.47 4.21
CA ASP A 112 -8.53 3.79 5.46
C ASP A 112 -9.47 5.00 5.30
N GLY A 113 -9.03 6.04 4.62
CA GLY A 113 -9.86 7.20 4.31
C GLY A 113 -11.07 6.85 3.43
N THR A 114 -10.89 6.03 2.41
CA THR A 114 -11.95 5.68 1.44
C THR A 114 -12.95 4.66 1.96
N THR A 115 -12.61 3.89 2.98
CA THR A 115 -13.58 3.01 3.69
C THR A 115 -14.54 3.79 4.58
N LYS A 116 -14.14 4.98 5.04
CA LYS A 116 -14.92 5.83 5.96
C LYS A 116 -15.64 6.97 5.24
N LEU A 117 -15.10 7.44 4.11
CA LEU A 117 -15.57 8.62 3.40
C LEU A 117 -15.71 8.34 1.89
N SER A 118 -16.47 9.17 1.20
CA SER A 118 -16.44 9.14 -0.27
C SER A 118 -15.03 9.48 -0.79
N PHE A 119 -14.63 8.95 -1.94
CA PHE A 119 -13.31 9.20 -2.56
C PHE A 119 -12.96 10.70 -2.65
N ARG A 120 -13.95 11.56 -2.92
CA ARG A 120 -13.78 13.01 -2.96
C ARG A 120 -13.48 13.61 -1.58
N ASN A 121 -14.17 13.17 -0.56
CA ASN A 121 -13.96 13.65 0.80
C ASN A 121 -12.68 13.08 1.40
N ALA A 122 -12.37 11.80 1.15
CA ALA A 122 -11.10 11.18 1.56
C ALA A 122 -9.89 11.93 0.97
N SER A 123 -9.91 12.24 -0.34
CA SER A 123 -8.82 13.01 -0.97
C SER A 123 -8.65 14.41 -0.36
N LYS A 124 -9.75 15.10 -0.04
CA LYS A 124 -9.68 16.41 0.62
C LYS A 124 -9.12 16.32 2.04
N GLU A 125 -9.55 15.31 2.80
CA GLU A 125 -9.10 15.11 4.17
C GLU A 125 -7.62 14.74 4.22
N LEU A 126 -7.16 13.86 3.34
CA LEU A 126 -5.74 13.51 3.21
C LEU A 126 -4.88 14.72 2.85
N GLY A 127 -5.32 15.57 1.92
CA GLY A 127 -4.60 16.81 1.58
C GLY A 127 -4.58 17.82 2.72
N ARG A 128 -5.55 17.77 3.66
CA ARG A 128 -5.60 18.64 4.83
C ARG A 128 -4.73 18.14 5.98
N THR A 129 -4.65 16.83 6.18
CA THR A 129 -3.99 16.19 7.35
C THR A 129 -2.59 15.67 7.06
N SER A 130 -2.22 15.54 5.79
CA SER A 130 -0.92 15.05 5.34
C SER A 130 -0.40 15.87 4.16
N LYS A 131 0.67 15.42 3.52
CA LYS A 131 1.17 15.96 2.24
C LYS A 131 0.71 15.15 1.02
N LEU A 132 -0.30 14.27 1.19
CA LEU A 132 -0.90 13.51 0.08
C LEU A 132 -1.92 14.38 -0.67
N ASN A 133 -1.45 15.10 -1.68
CA ASN A 133 -2.30 15.87 -2.58
C ASN A 133 -2.69 15.02 -3.78
N ILE A 134 -3.72 14.20 -3.63
CA ILE A 134 -4.20 13.28 -4.66
C ILE A 134 -5.61 13.65 -5.13
N SER A 135 -5.94 13.30 -6.37
CA SER A 135 -7.29 13.42 -6.88
C SER A 135 -8.18 12.29 -6.34
N HIS A 136 -9.50 12.51 -6.33
CA HIS A 136 -10.45 11.45 -5.99
C HIS A 136 -10.37 10.25 -6.94
N GLN A 137 -9.98 10.48 -8.22
CA GLN A 137 -9.75 9.42 -9.19
C GLN A 137 -8.50 8.61 -8.83
N THR A 138 -7.45 9.28 -8.36
CA THR A 138 -6.24 8.60 -7.87
C THR A 138 -6.55 7.75 -6.65
N ALA A 139 -7.32 8.28 -5.69
CA ALA A 139 -7.75 7.53 -4.53
C ALA A 139 -8.55 6.27 -4.92
N TRP A 140 -9.49 6.40 -5.85
CA TRP A 140 -10.24 5.27 -6.41
C TRP A 140 -9.33 4.23 -7.07
N ASN A 141 -8.41 4.66 -7.95
CA ASN A 141 -7.48 3.77 -8.66
C ASN A 141 -6.58 3.00 -7.68
N VAL A 142 -6.09 3.66 -6.63
CA VAL A 142 -5.24 3.02 -5.60
C VAL A 142 -6.04 1.98 -4.83
N THR A 143 -7.25 2.31 -4.40
CA THR A 143 -8.13 1.39 -3.68
C THR A 143 -8.47 0.15 -4.52
N GLN A 144 -8.76 0.33 -5.83
CA GLN A 144 -9.02 -0.80 -6.73
C GLN A 144 -7.79 -1.71 -6.87
N LYS A 145 -6.62 -1.14 -7.16
CA LYS A 145 -5.37 -1.93 -7.30
C LYS A 145 -4.95 -2.63 -6.01
N PHE A 146 -5.23 -2.01 -4.86
CA PHE A 146 -4.98 -2.65 -3.58
C PHE A 146 -5.94 -3.83 -3.36
N GLY A 147 -7.23 -3.67 -3.72
CA GLY A 147 -8.20 -4.76 -3.70
C GLY A 147 -7.79 -5.93 -4.61
N GLU A 148 -7.39 -5.64 -5.86
CA GLU A 148 -6.88 -6.65 -6.80
C GLU A 148 -5.66 -7.41 -6.25
N LYS A 149 -4.77 -6.72 -5.53
CA LYS A 149 -3.62 -7.33 -4.88
C LYS A 149 -4.04 -8.28 -3.75
N LEU A 150 -4.94 -7.84 -2.87
CA LEU A 150 -5.47 -8.68 -1.78
C LEU A 150 -6.19 -9.92 -2.32
N GLU A 151 -7.03 -9.77 -3.35
CA GLU A 151 -7.72 -10.88 -4.00
C GLU A 151 -6.72 -11.90 -4.59
N ALA A 152 -5.63 -11.42 -5.21
CA ALA A 152 -4.59 -12.30 -5.73
C ALA A 152 -3.83 -13.05 -4.61
N GLU A 153 -3.57 -12.40 -3.47
CA GLU A 153 -2.95 -13.01 -2.29
C GLU A 153 -3.87 -14.06 -1.65
N GLU A 154 -5.15 -13.77 -1.49
CA GLU A 154 -6.15 -14.73 -1.00
C GLU A 154 -6.28 -15.94 -1.93
N ALA A 155 -6.37 -15.70 -3.24
CA ALA A 155 -6.42 -16.79 -4.23
C ALA A 155 -5.14 -17.64 -4.23
N ALA A 156 -3.98 -17.07 -3.89
CA ALA A 156 -2.75 -17.83 -3.71
C ALA A 156 -2.82 -18.72 -2.45
N LEU A 157 -3.30 -18.17 -1.33
CA LEU A 157 -3.52 -18.93 -0.08
C LEU A 157 -4.46 -20.12 -0.29
N VAL A 158 -5.59 -19.92 -0.98
CA VAL A 158 -6.54 -21.01 -1.29
C VAL A 158 -5.86 -22.09 -2.13
N ARG A 159 -5.11 -21.72 -3.18
CA ARG A 159 -4.39 -22.70 -4.00
C ARG A 159 -3.34 -23.48 -3.23
N ASP A 160 -2.65 -22.83 -2.29
CA ASP A 160 -1.62 -23.49 -1.48
C ASP A 160 -2.28 -24.41 -0.44
N TYR A 161 -3.44 -24.06 0.10
CA TYR A 161 -4.25 -24.93 0.93
C TYR A 161 -4.74 -26.17 0.18
N ASP A 162 -5.29 -26.02 -1.03
CA ASP A 162 -5.77 -27.12 -1.87
C ASP A 162 -4.64 -28.10 -2.28
N ARG A 163 -3.40 -27.66 -2.22
CA ARG A 163 -2.20 -28.49 -2.51
C ARG A 163 -1.55 -29.09 -1.28
N ASP A 164 -2.16 -28.97 -0.12
CA ASP A 164 -1.57 -29.35 1.19
C ASP A 164 -0.18 -28.69 1.43
N ALA A 165 0.05 -27.50 0.85
CA ALA A 165 1.32 -26.78 0.98
C ALA A 165 1.34 -25.85 2.21
N ILE A 166 0.21 -25.68 2.91
CA ILE A 166 0.10 -24.88 4.12
C ILE A 166 -0.10 -25.80 5.31
N GLU A 167 0.85 -25.78 6.24
CA GLU A 167 0.66 -26.41 7.54
C GLU A 167 -0.08 -25.46 8.49
N GLY A 168 -1.01 -26.00 9.27
CA GLY A 168 -1.71 -25.26 10.32
C GLY A 168 -0.72 -24.74 11.38
N GLY A 169 -0.79 -23.48 11.74
CA GLY A 169 0.13 -22.88 12.72
C GLY A 169 -0.09 -23.37 14.16
N ARG A 170 -1.29 -23.92 14.47
CA ARG A 170 -1.63 -24.47 15.78
C ARG A 170 -2.94 -25.26 15.73
N GLU A 171 -3.12 -26.15 16.67
CA GLU A 171 -4.40 -26.82 16.92
C GLU A 171 -5.21 -26.02 17.97
N VAL A 172 -6.52 -25.96 17.77
CA VAL A 172 -7.45 -25.34 18.71
C VAL A 172 -8.54 -26.34 19.10
N PRO A 173 -8.99 -26.34 20.37
CA PRO A 173 -10.00 -27.32 20.85
C PRO A 173 -11.36 -27.20 20.16
N VAL A 174 -11.72 -25.95 19.78
CA VAL A 174 -12.99 -25.63 19.12
C VAL A 174 -12.74 -24.46 18.18
N LEU A 175 -13.26 -24.55 16.97
CA LEU A 175 -13.35 -23.45 16.01
C LEU A 175 -14.83 -23.15 15.78
N PHE A 176 -15.21 -21.89 15.99
CA PHE A 176 -16.54 -21.38 15.64
C PHE A 176 -16.46 -20.76 14.25
N GLU A 177 -17.44 -21.03 13.43
CA GLU A 177 -17.56 -20.47 12.10
C GLU A 177 -18.98 -19.93 11.89
N GLU A 178 -19.07 -18.69 11.42
CA GLU A 178 -20.32 -18.02 11.09
C GLU A 178 -20.23 -17.45 9.68
N ALA A 179 -21.30 -17.60 8.90
CA ALA A 179 -21.39 -17.02 7.57
C ALA A 179 -22.73 -16.32 7.38
N ASP A 180 -22.70 -15.14 6.76
CA ASP A 180 -23.91 -14.37 6.42
C ASP A 180 -23.77 -13.72 5.05
N GLY A 181 -24.92 -13.48 4.38
CA GLY A 181 -24.99 -12.88 3.05
C GLY A 181 -25.65 -11.50 3.11
N ILE A 182 -24.95 -10.50 2.55
CA ILE A 182 -25.48 -9.14 2.40
C ILE A 182 -25.71 -8.83 0.93
N TYR A 183 -26.95 -8.49 0.57
CA TYR A 183 -27.29 -8.12 -0.80
C TYR A 183 -27.08 -6.62 -1.04
N ILE A 184 -26.14 -6.28 -1.93
CA ILE A 184 -25.81 -4.89 -2.29
C ILE A 184 -26.28 -4.54 -3.70
N HIS A 185 -26.73 -3.29 -3.89
CA HIS A 185 -27.05 -2.75 -5.20
C HIS A 185 -25.82 -2.15 -5.87
N LEU A 186 -25.39 -2.77 -6.98
CA LEU A 186 -24.31 -2.26 -7.79
C LEU A 186 -24.79 -1.20 -8.79
N GLN A 187 -23.92 -0.24 -9.09
CA GLN A 187 -24.17 0.85 -10.03
C GLN A 187 -23.22 0.78 -11.23
N GLY A 188 -23.61 1.42 -12.33
CA GLY A 188 -22.75 1.53 -13.50
C GLY A 188 -22.54 0.20 -14.24
N LYS A 189 -21.33 0.01 -14.75
CA LYS A 189 -20.95 -1.16 -15.56
C LYS A 189 -20.87 -2.47 -14.78
N ASP A 190 -20.68 -2.39 -13.49
CA ASP A 190 -20.52 -3.55 -12.60
C ASP A 190 -21.87 -4.15 -12.17
N ARG A 191 -22.97 -3.50 -12.60
CA ARG A 191 -24.32 -4.00 -12.36
C ARG A 191 -24.61 -5.21 -13.25
N PRO A 192 -24.93 -6.41 -12.69
CA PRO A 192 -25.25 -7.58 -13.47
C PRO A 192 -26.47 -7.35 -14.38
N LYS A 193 -26.42 -7.89 -15.59
CA LYS A 193 -27.57 -7.85 -16.52
C LYS A 193 -28.76 -8.59 -15.91
N GLY A 194 -29.91 -7.91 -15.83
CA GLY A 194 -31.15 -8.50 -15.31
C GLY A 194 -31.27 -8.54 -13.76
N ARG A 195 -30.25 -8.12 -13.03
CA ARG A 195 -30.29 -8.06 -11.54
C ARG A 195 -29.92 -6.66 -11.07
N LYS A 196 -30.45 -6.26 -9.88
CA LYS A 196 -30.17 -4.94 -9.30
C LYS A 196 -28.90 -4.91 -8.45
N GLY A 197 -28.38 -6.07 -8.05
CA GLY A 197 -27.24 -6.17 -7.15
C GLY A 197 -26.61 -7.55 -7.15
N ARG A 198 -25.61 -7.74 -6.29
CA ARG A 198 -24.94 -9.02 -6.01
C ARG A 198 -24.94 -9.27 -4.50
N GLU A 199 -24.87 -10.54 -4.14
CA GLU A 199 -24.67 -10.95 -2.76
C GLU A 199 -23.18 -10.90 -2.41
N ILE A 200 -22.87 -10.29 -1.28
CA ILE A 200 -21.57 -10.40 -0.62
C ILE A 200 -21.74 -11.40 0.49
N LYS A 201 -20.92 -12.45 0.48
CA LYS A 201 -20.83 -13.38 1.60
C LYS A 201 -19.70 -12.92 2.53
N ALA A 202 -20.01 -12.84 3.81
CA ALA A 202 -19.04 -12.60 4.87
C ALA A 202 -18.98 -13.84 5.77
N SER A 203 -17.80 -14.37 5.99
CA SER A 203 -17.56 -15.44 6.95
C SER A 203 -16.61 -14.98 8.03
N THR A 204 -16.81 -15.49 9.24
CA THR A 204 -15.96 -15.22 10.40
C THR A 204 -15.65 -16.54 11.10
N ALA A 205 -14.36 -16.82 11.28
CA ALA A 205 -13.90 -17.94 12.11
C ALA A 205 -13.20 -17.40 13.35
N TYR A 206 -13.42 -18.03 14.52
CA TYR A 206 -12.84 -17.63 15.80
C TYR A 206 -12.79 -18.79 16.80
N GLU A 207 -11.94 -18.66 17.83
CA GLU A 207 -11.65 -19.73 18.81
C GLU A 207 -12.51 -19.66 20.07
N GLY A 208 -13.36 -18.64 20.20
CA GLY A 208 -14.19 -18.37 21.37
C GLY A 208 -14.09 -16.92 21.82
N TRP A 209 -14.33 -16.68 23.10
CA TRP A 209 -14.36 -15.34 23.69
C TRP A 209 -13.38 -15.21 24.84
N ASN A 210 -12.76 -14.05 24.96
CA ASN A 210 -11.99 -13.69 26.13
C ASN A 210 -12.91 -13.27 27.30
N LYS A 211 -12.32 -12.94 28.46
CA LYS A 211 -13.07 -12.52 29.65
C LYS A 211 -13.87 -11.23 29.47
N ASN A 212 -13.55 -10.44 28.46
CA ASN A 212 -14.22 -9.18 28.11
C ASN A 212 -15.33 -9.39 27.05
N GLY A 213 -15.55 -10.62 26.57
CA GLY A 213 -16.52 -10.92 25.51
C GLY A 213 -16.02 -10.63 24.09
N GLU A 214 -14.72 -10.39 23.90
CA GLU A 214 -14.13 -10.17 22.57
C GLU A 214 -13.74 -11.50 21.94
N LEU A 215 -13.90 -11.61 20.61
CA LEU A 215 -13.55 -12.81 19.84
C LEU A 215 -12.03 -13.03 19.82
N VAL A 216 -11.61 -14.25 20.13
CA VAL A 216 -10.20 -14.65 20.13
C VAL A 216 -9.85 -15.33 18.82
N GLY A 217 -8.70 -15.00 18.24
CA GLY A 217 -8.21 -15.60 17.00
C GLY A 217 -9.12 -15.34 15.79
N LYS A 218 -9.86 -14.20 15.80
CA LYS A 218 -10.83 -13.86 14.75
C LYS A 218 -10.17 -13.68 13.39
N VAL A 219 -10.66 -14.43 12.42
CA VAL A 219 -10.36 -14.26 10.99
C VAL A 219 -11.66 -13.98 10.24
N MET A 220 -11.63 -13.05 9.29
CA MET A 220 -12.79 -12.73 8.45
C MET A 220 -12.41 -12.87 6.98
N SER A 221 -13.33 -13.40 6.19
CA SER A 221 -13.28 -13.38 4.73
C SER A 221 -14.55 -12.75 4.17
N VAL A 222 -14.43 -11.99 3.12
CA VAL A 222 -15.54 -11.32 2.43
C VAL A 222 -15.36 -11.48 0.94
N GLY A 223 -16.37 -11.99 0.25
CA GLY A 223 -16.30 -12.20 -1.19
C GLY A 223 -17.65 -12.08 -1.90
N PHE A 224 -17.63 -11.94 -3.21
CA PHE A 224 -18.82 -12.09 -4.03
C PHE A 224 -19.01 -13.57 -4.37
N GLU A 225 -20.26 -14.03 -4.30
CA GLU A 225 -20.62 -15.30 -4.91
C GLU A 225 -20.84 -15.10 -6.42
N ASP A 226 -20.19 -15.92 -7.24
CA ASP A 226 -20.37 -15.96 -8.71
C ASP A 226 -21.66 -16.68 -9.15
#